data_164f1be505507bc2243a3e4527327a86
#
_entry.id   164f1be505507bc2243a3e4527327a86
#
_cell.length_a   1.000
_cell.length_b   1.000
_cell.length_c   1.000
_cell.angle_alpha   90.00
_cell.angle_beta   90.00
_cell.angle_gamma   90.00
#
_symmetry.space_group_name_H-M   'P 1'
#
loop_
_entity.id
_entity.type
_entity.pdbx_description
1 polymer ?
#
loop_
_entity_poly.entity_id
_entity_poly.type
_entity_poly.pdbx_seq_one_letter_code
_entity_poly.pdbx_strand_id
1 'polypeptide(L)'
;MSEKGTIQKNTSEYRTGMLSLISCQLLWGFCPIYWEALKPIPSWIIILYRALTMFVYAYIAARIRYSREQVWAPLRDKDVRRKYFSAGLILLINWSIYIWAMTSERVIQASIGYYIEPIVICAVGILFFGEQLTKYNVTAMLFAVAAIILILIHYRQVPGVALGLAASWACYSAIKKTAEQPPILSLTYETMIYALISLFAIIYIESHGIGAVSMNVPGKYALMFLSGIVTLVPIGLFNIAATRVPLYVIGLCQYMSPSVSLILGIFMFREPIDAVQIISFVIIWTGLCFFSYGEIRNAKERKAS
;
A
#
# COMPACT_ATOMS: atom_id res chain seq x y z
N MET A 1 17.34 -12.37 30.51
CA MET A 1 17.40 -12.83 29.10
C MET A 1 18.70 -12.35 28.51
N SER A 2 19.50 -13.25 27.95
CA SER A 2 20.85 -12.93 27.45
C SER A 2 20.75 -11.95 26.27
N GLU A 3 21.68 -10.99 26.18
CA GLU A 3 21.82 -9.98 25.12
C GLU A 3 21.81 -10.62 23.72
N LYS A 4 22.43 -11.81 23.58
CA LYS A 4 22.39 -12.65 22.36
C LYS A 4 20.96 -13.08 21.97
N GLY A 5 20.10 -13.39 22.91
CA GLY A 5 18.70 -13.75 22.63
C GLY A 5 17.87 -12.57 22.12
N THR A 6 18.16 -11.36 22.60
CA THR A 6 17.50 -10.12 22.16
C THR A 6 17.95 -9.71 20.75
N ILE A 7 19.25 -9.83 20.44
CA ILE A 7 19.82 -9.54 19.10
C ILE A 7 19.27 -10.54 18.05
N GLN A 8 19.21 -11.83 18.40
CA GLN A 8 18.69 -12.86 17.51
C GLN A 8 17.18 -12.70 17.21
N LYS A 9 16.39 -12.29 18.23
CA LYS A 9 14.97 -11.97 18.07
C LYS A 9 14.75 -10.77 17.17
N ASN A 10 15.52 -9.69 17.36
CA ASN A 10 15.45 -8.49 16.52
C ASN A 10 15.79 -8.80 15.05
N THR A 11 16.78 -9.64 14.79
CA THR A 11 17.18 -10.03 13.44
C THR A 11 16.10 -10.87 12.75
N SER A 12 15.44 -11.78 13.49
CA SER A 12 14.34 -12.60 12.96
C SER A 12 13.11 -11.75 12.64
N GLU A 13 12.75 -10.80 13.51
CA GLU A 13 11.62 -9.89 13.30
C GLU A 13 11.86 -8.97 12.09
N TYR A 14 13.05 -8.40 11.96
CA TYR A 14 13.43 -7.60 10.79
C TYR A 14 13.35 -8.41 9.50
N ARG A 15 13.86 -9.65 9.49
CA ARG A 15 13.76 -10.54 8.33
C ARG A 15 12.32 -10.84 7.95
N THR A 16 11.46 -11.11 8.92
CA THR A 16 10.03 -11.33 8.71
C THR A 16 9.38 -10.07 8.12
N GLY A 17 9.72 -8.89 8.66
CA GLY A 17 9.25 -7.60 8.14
C GLY A 17 9.66 -7.37 6.68
N MET A 18 10.93 -7.62 6.34
CA MET A 18 11.45 -7.47 4.97
C MET A 18 10.79 -8.45 3.98
N LEU A 19 10.66 -9.72 4.36
CA LEU A 19 9.98 -10.71 3.51
C LEU A 19 8.51 -10.33 3.28
N SER A 20 7.81 -9.90 4.32
CA SER A 20 6.43 -9.42 4.20
C SER A 20 6.34 -8.19 3.31
N LEU A 21 7.28 -7.25 3.42
CA LEU A 21 7.32 -6.05 2.60
C LEU A 21 7.55 -6.37 1.13
N ILE A 22 8.55 -7.19 0.81
CA ILE A 22 8.85 -7.61 -0.56
C ILE A 22 7.66 -8.33 -1.17
N SER A 23 7.06 -9.29 -0.44
CA SER A 23 5.88 -10.02 -0.90
C SER A 23 4.69 -9.09 -1.15
N CYS A 24 4.47 -8.11 -0.27
CA CYS A 24 3.45 -7.09 -0.42
C CYS A 24 3.63 -6.29 -1.72
N GLN A 25 4.85 -5.79 -1.97
CA GLN A 25 5.15 -4.98 -3.14
C GLN A 25 5.01 -5.77 -4.45
N LEU A 26 5.44 -7.01 -4.46
CA LEU A 26 5.27 -7.91 -5.61
C LEU A 26 3.78 -8.16 -5.88
N LEU A 27 2.99 -8.49 -4.85
CA LEU A 27 1.56 -8.70 -5.01
C LEU A 27 0.87 -7.45 -5.57
N TRP A 28 1.17 -6.26 -5.05
CA TRP A 28 0.62 -5.01 -5.61
C TRP A 28 1.09 -4.77 -7.04
N GLY A 29 2.35 -5.07 -7.36
CA GLY A 29 2.87 -4.96 -8.71
C GLY A 29 2.14 -5.84 -9.73
N PHE A 30 1.65 -7.01 -9.32
CA PHE A 30 0.85 -7.92 -10.14
C PHE A 30 -0.66 -7.61 -10.15
N CYS A 31 -1.17 -6.78 -9.25
CA CYS A 31 -2.59 -6.42 -9.20
C CYS A 31 -3.19 -5.92 -10.54
N PRO A 32 -2.46 -5.21 -11.42
CA PRO A 32 -3.01 -4.80 -12.73
C PRO A 32 -3.58 -5.97 -13.54
N ILE A 33 -2.98 -7.15 -13.49
CA ILE A 33 -3.52 -8.36 -14.17
C ILE A 33 -4.92 -8.69 -13.67
N TYR A 34 -5.10 -8.61 -12.35
CA TYR A 34 -6.40 -8.89 -11.74
C TYR A 34 -7.46 -7.82 -12.08
N TRP A 35 -7.06 -6.55 -12.05
CA TRP A 35 -7.98 -5.45 -12.38
C TRP A 35 -8.39 -5.46 -13.85
N GLU A 36 -7.47 -5.80 -14.75
CA GLU A 36 -7.78 -5.99 -16.18
C GLU A 36 -8.80 -7.11 -16.41
N ALA A 37 -8.68 -8.21 -15.66
CA ALA A 37 -9.63 -9.32 -15.72
C ALA A 37 -11.05 -8.95 -15.28
N LEU A 38 -11.25 -7.84 -14.56
CA LEU A 38 -12.57 -7.36 -14.12
C LEU A 38 -13.28 -6.46 -15.15
N LYS A 39 -12.60 -6.03 -16.23
CA LYS A 39 -13.28 -5.30 -17.30
C LYS A 39 -14.45 -6.11 -17.86
N PRO A 40 -15.58 -5.50 -18.22
CA PRO A 40 -15.83 -4.06 -18.36
C PRO A 40 -16.40 -3.36 -17.10
N ILE A 41 -16.36 -3.99 -15.90
CA ILE A 41 -16.94 -3.39 -14.68
C ILE A 41 -16.19 -2.09 -14.34
N PRO A 42 -16.88 -0.95 -14.15
CA PRO A 42 -16.26 0.30 -13.77
C PRO A 42 -15.50 0.22 -12.43
N SER A 43 -14.34 0.88 -12.35
CA SER A 43 -13.46 0.82 -11.18
C SER A 43 -14.16 1.26 -9.89
N TRP A 44 -15.07 2.25 -9.94
CA TRP A 44 -15.80 2.73 -8.77
C TRP A 44 -16.75 1.66 -8.19
N ILE A 45 -17.36 0.80 -9.03
CA ILE A 45 -18.17 -0.34 -8.58
C ILE A 45 -17.26 -1.38 -7.91
N ILE A 46 -16.14 -1.71 -8.56
CA ILE A 46 -15.16 -2.68 -8.02
C ILE A 46 -14.70 -2.25 -6.63
N ILE A 47 -14.46 -0.97 -6.41
CA ILE A 47 -13.99 -0.44 -5.13
C ILE A 47 -15.02 -0.61 -4.02
N LEU A 48 -16.32 -0.41 -4.30
CA LEU A 48 -17.37 -0.64 -3.31
C LEU A 48 -17.41 -2.12 -2.89
N TYR A 49 -17.44 -3.04 -3.85
CA TYR A 49 -17.43 -4.46 -3.55
C TYR A 49 -16.14 -4.90 -2.84
N ARG A 50 -14.98 -4.39 -3.28
CA ARG A 50 -13.70 -4.63 -2.64
C ARG A 50 -13.69 -4.19 -1.18
N ALA A 51 -14.18 -2.99 -0.90
CA ALA A 51 -14.22 -2.43 0.45
C ALA A 51 -15.11 -3.28 1.39
N LEU A 52 -16.28 -3.69 0.92
CA LEU A 52 -17.18 -4.55 1.68
C LEU A 52 -16.56 -5.93 1.92
N THR A 53 -16.06 -6.57 0.87
CA THR A 53 -15.52 -7.93 0.94
C THR A 53 -14.21 -8.00 1.73
N MET A 54 -13.39 -6.94 1.72
CA MET A 54 -12.22 -6.83 2.61
C MET A 54 -12.62 -6.96 4.08
N PHE A 55 -13.64 -6.24 4.52
CA PHE A 55 -14.14 -6.36 5.89
C PHE A 55 -14.63 -7.77 6.19
N VAL A 56 -15.44 -8.34 5.29
CA VAL A 56 -15.99 -9.69 5.47
C VAL A 56 -14.85 -10.70 5.66
N TYR A 57 -13.85 -10.68 4.79
CA TYR A 57 -12.73 -11.61 4.89
C TYR A 57 -11.83 -11.33 6.11
N ALA A 58 -11.56 -10.07 6.43
CA ALA A 58 -10.80 -9.71 7.62
C ALA A 58 -11.52 -10.17 8.89
N TYR A 59 -12.84 -9.95 8.97
CA TYR A 59 -13.65 -10.37 10.10
C TYR A 59 -13.74 -11.90 10.23
N ILE A 60 -13.96 -12.62 9.13
CA ILE A 60 -13.95 -14.08 9.12
C ILE A 60 -12.59 -14.60 9.61
N ALA A 61 -11.49 -14.10 9.06
CA ALA A 61 -10.14 -14.49 9.48
C ALA A 61 -9.87 -14.16 10.97
N ALA A 62 -10.34 -13.01 11.44
CA ALA A 62 -10.26 -12.64 12.86
C ALA A 62 -11.07 -13.61 13.73
N ARG A 63 -12.28 -14.00 13.32
CA ARG A 63 -13.16 -14.93 14.07
C ARG A 63 -12.68 -16.37 14.08
N ILE A 64 -11.92 -16.79 13.08
CA ILE A 64 -11.24 -18.10 13.08
C ILE A 64 -10.13 -18.14 14.14
N ARG A 65 -9.40 -17.02 14.32
CA ARG A 65 -8.21 -16.99 15.19
C ARG A 65 -8.47 -16.46 16.60
N TYR A 66 -9.51 -15.65 16.78
CA TYR A 66 -9.82 -14.96 18.03
C TYR A 66 -11.26 -15.17 18.44
N SER A 67 -11.52 -15.23 19.76
CA SER A 67 -12.88 -15.25 20.29
C SER A 67 -13.64 -13.97 19.97
N ARG A 68 -14.96 -13.99 20.07
CA ARG A 68 -15.79 -12.79 19.85
C ARG A 68 -15.36 -11.64 20.77
N GLU A 69 -15.07 -11.95 22.03
CA GLU A 69 -14.64 -10.95 23.00
C GLU A 69 -13.28 -10.36 22.63
N GLN A 70 -12.30 -11.18 22.26
CA GLN A 70 -10.97 -10.73 21.84
C GLN A 70 -11.02 -9.83 20.59
N VAL A 71 -11.99 -10.04 19.70
CA VAL A 71 -12.17 -9.15 18.53
C VAL A 71 -12.77 -7.80 18.94
N TRP A 72 -13.74 -7.77 19.87
CA TRP A 72 -14.47 -6.53 20.15
C TRP A 72 -13.99 -5.78 21.39
N ALA A 73 -13.35 -6.46 22.36
CA ALA A 73 -12.87 -5.83 23.59
C ALA A 73 -11.89 -4.67 23.33
N PRO A 74 -10.92 -4.77 22.40
CA PRO A 74 -10.02 -3.66 22.11
C PRO A 74 -10.73 -2.37 21.67
N LEU A 75 -11.87 -2.48 21.00
CA LEU A 75 -12.63 -1.30 20.56
C LEU A 75 -13.39 -0.58 21.71
N ARG A 76 -13.42 -1.14 22.91
CA ARG A 76 -13.92 -0.43 24.10
C ARG A 76 -12.98 0.72 24.50
N ASP A 77 -11.69 0.56 24.23
CA ASP A 77 -10.70 1.61 24.42
C ASP A 77 -10.88 2.70 23.36
N LYS A 78 -10.97 3.96 23.81
CA LYS A 78 -11.17 5.11 22.92
C LYS A 78 -9.96 5.38 22.05
N ASP A 79 -8.76 5.17 22.54
CA ASP A 79 -7.51 5.44 21.80
C ASP A 79 -7.29 4.38 20.73
N VAL A 80 -7.56 3.11 21.03
CA VAL A 80 -7.56 2.03 20.04
C VAL A 80 -8.58 2.32 18.93
N ARG A 81 -9.81 2.63 19.32
CA ARG A 81 -10.87 2.95 18.37
C ARG A 81 -10.52 4.16 17.50
N ARG A 82 -10.04 5.26 18.10
CA ARG A 82 -9.63 6.46 17.37
C ARG A 82 -8.51 6.16 16.38
N LYS A 83 -7.48 5.43 16.81
CA LYS A 83 -6.31 5.06 16.01
C LYS A 83 -6.68 4.27 14.76
N TYR A 84 -7.43 3.19 14.90
CA TYR A 84 -7.75 2.32 13.78
C TYR A 84 -8.86 2.88 12.89
N PHE A 85 -9.80 3.61 13.46
CA PHE A 85 -10.82 4.30 12.67
C PHE A 85 -10.23 5.46 11.87
N SER A 86 -9.28 6.21 12.43
CA SER A 86 -8.57 7.25 11.66
C SER A 86 -7.71 6.63 10.56
N ALA A 87 -7.05 5.49 10.80
CA ALA A 87 -6.32 4.77 9.76
C ALA A 87 -7.26 4.34 8.61
N GLY A 88 -8.42 3.76 8.93
CA GLY A 88 -9.43 3.39 7.95
C GLY A 88 -9.96 4.59 7.16
N LEU A 89 -10.24 5.72 7.83
CA LEU A 89 -10.69 6.94 7.18
C LEU A 89 -9.63 7.53 6.23
N ILE A 90 -8.37 7.56 6.67
CA ILE A 90 -7.25 8.04 5.84
C ILE A 90 -7.09 7.15 4.60
N LEU A 91 -7.22 5.83 4.75
CA LEU A 91 -7.16 4.89 3.63
C LEU A 91 -8.34 5.10 2.67
N LEU A 92 -9.54 5.36 3.19
CA LEU A 92 -10.71 5.70 2.37
C LEU A 92 -10.49 7.01 1.60
N ILE A 93 -9.92 8.03 2.23
CA ILE A 93 -9.58 9.31 1.59
C ILE A 93 -8.55 9.07 0.47
N ASN A 94 -7.49 8.30 0.73
CA ASN A 94 -6.48 7.94 -0.26
C ASN A 94 -7.12 7.29 -1.49
N TRP A 95 -7.95 6.29 -1.32
CA TRP A 95 -8.65 5.63 -2.41
C TRP A 95 -9.64 6.53 -3.13
N SER A 96 -10.33 7.42 -2.41
CA SER A 96 -11.25 8.40 -3.02
C SER A 96 -10.51 9.40 -3.90
N ILE A 97 -9.35 9.91 -3.47
CA ILE A 97 -8.48 10.75 -4.28
C ILE A 97 -8.03 10.00 -5.56
N TYR A 98 -7.63 8.73 -5.41
CA TYR A 98 -7.22 7.91 -6.54
C TYR A 98 -8.35 7.72 -7.56
N ILE A 99 -9.55 7.32 -7.11
CA ILE A 99 -10.70 7.12 -7.98
C ILE A 99 -11.07 8.43 -8.69
N TRP A 100 -11.14 9.53 -7.92
CA TRP A 100 -11.45 10.83 -8.48
C TRP A 100 -10.43 11.23 -9.56
N ALA A 101 -9.14 10.99 -9.32
CA ALA A 101 -8.11 11.26 -10.31
C ALA A 101 -8.28 10.42 -11.59
N MET A 102 -8.61 9.14 -11.44
CA MET A 102 -8.82 8.24 -12.57
C MET A 102 -10.07 8.60 -13.39
N THR A 103 -11.14 9.06 -12.74
CA THR A 103 -12.40 9.44 -13.41
C THR A 103 -12.41 10.87 -13.94
N SER A 104 -11.47 11.74 -13.49
CA SER A 104 -11.37 13.15 -13.88
C SER A 104 -10.21 13.41 -14.86
N GLU A 105 -9.78 12.40 -15.60
CA GLU A 105 -8.68 12.47 -16.60
C GLU A 105 -7.33 12.95 -16.01
N ARG A 106 -7.13 12.80 -14.68
CA ARG A 106 -5.90 13.19 -13.98
C ARG A 106 -4.96 12.01 -13.73
N VAL A 107 -4.97 11.04 -14.63
CA VAL A 107 -4.20 9.79 -14.52
C VAL A 107 -2.70 10.06 -14.38
N ILE A 108 -2.17 11.05 -15.14
CA ILE A 108 -0.75 11.45 -15.03
C ILE A 108 -0.41 11.92 -13.62
N GLN A 109 -1.27 12.75 -13.00
CA GLN A 109 -1.03 13.22 -11.63
C GLN A 109 -1.08 12.08 -10.60
N ALA A 110 -1.99 11.12 -10.76
CA ALA A 110 -2.05 9.92 -9.92
C ALA A 110 -0.77 9.08 -10.09
N SER A 111 -0.29 8.92 -11.32
CA SER A 111 0.96 8.21 -11.62
C SER A 111 2.18 8.89 -10.98
N ILE A 112 2.27 10.23 -11.05
CA ILE A 112 3.32 11.01 -10.35
C ILE A 112 3.29 10.73 -8.84
N GLY A 113 2.09 10.50 -8.26
CA GLY A 113 1.94 10.14 -6.85
C GLY A 113 2.79 8.94 -6.44
N TYR A 114 2.83 7.90 -7.26
CA TYR A 114 3.64 6.70 -7.00
C TYR A 114 5.15 6.94 -6.98
N TYR A 115 5.63 8.01 -7.62
CA TYR A 115 7.03 8.41 -7.53
C TYR A 115 7.32 9.25 -6.28
N ILE A 116 6.37 10.10 -5.88
CA ILE A 116 6.51 11.01 -4.72
C ILE A 116 6.29 10.27 -3.40
N GLU A 117 5.31 9.37 -3.36
CA GLU A 117 4.86 8.65 -2.15
C GLU A 117 6.01 7.99 -1.36
N PRO A 118 6.95 7.25 -1.98
CA PRO A 118 8.06 6.64 -1.27
C PRO A 118 8.95 7.65 -0.54
N ILE A 119 9.20 8.80 -1.16
CA ILE A 119 10.02 9.86 -0.56
C ILE A 119 9.31 10.52 0.61
N VAL A 120 7.99 10.74 0.52
CA VAL A 120 7.21 11.30 1.63
C VAL A 120 7.21 10.34 2.82
N ILE A 121 7.12 9.03 2.60
CA ILE A 121 7.21 8.02 3.66
C ILE A 121 8.60 8.04 4.31
N CYS A 122 9.67 8.12 3.52
CA CYS A 122 11.04 8.27 4.04
C CYS A 122 11.15 9.54 4.91
N ALA A 123 10.63 10.66 4.42
CA ALA A 123 10.63 11.92 5.18
C ALA A 123 9.87 11.80 6.51
N VAL A 124 8.71 11.13 6.51
CA VAL A 124 7.95 10.85 7.75
C VAL A 124 8.77 9.99 8.72
N GLY A 125 9.45 8.96 8.23
CA GLY A 125 10.34 8.12 9.04
C GLY A 125 11.45 8.93 9.72
N ILE A 126 12.09 9.81 8.99
CA ILE A 126 13.16 10.67 9.48
C ILE A 126 12.61 11.70 10.48
N LEU A 127 11.57 12.45 10.10
CA LEU A 127 11.10 13.62 10.85
C LEU A 127 10.32 13.24 12.12
N PHE A 128 9.49 12.20 12.06
CA PHE A 128 8.59 11.85 13.16
C PHE A 128 9.07 10.65 13.99
N PHE A 129 9.89 9.78 13.40
CA PHE A 129 10.39 8.58 14.08
C PHE A 129 11.90 8.62 14.34
N GLY A 130 12.60 9.71 13.93
CA GLY A 130 14.03 9.86 14.17
C GLY A 130 14.87 8.78 13.49
N GLU A 131 14.40 8.23 12.37
CA GLU A 131 15.10 7.16 11.66
C GLU A 131 16.41 7.66 11.05
N GLN A 132 17.51 6.96 11.33
CA GLN A 132 18.82 7.32 10.84
C GLN A 132 19.12 6.63 9.51
N LEU A 133 19.52 7.41 8.53
CA LEU A 133 19.87 6.93 7.20
C LEU A 133 21.34 6.60 7.11
N THR A 134 21.66 5.49 6.46
CA THR A 134 23.01 5.22 6.00
C THR A 134 23.32 6.04 4.74
N LYS A 135 24.60 6.20 4.42
CA LYS A 135 25.02 6.85 3.16
C LYS A 135 24.38 6.20 1.92
N TYR A 136 24.15 4.90 1.93
CA TYR A 136 23.52 4.18 0.83
C TYR A 136 22.04 4.55 0.69
N ASN A 137 21.32 4.72 1.81
CA ASN A 137 19.92 5.12 1.82
C ASN A 137 19.77 6.57 1.33
N VAL A 138 20.67 7.48 1.77
CA VAL A 138 20.69 8.85 1.28
C VAL A 138 20.96 8.88 -0.23
N THR A 139 21.93 8.10 -0.72
CA THR A 139 22.20 8.01 -2.16
C THR A 139 20.95 7.54 -2.93
N ALA A 140 20.28 6.49 -2.47
CA ALA A 140 19.06 6.00 -3.10
C ALA A 140 17.95 7.06 -3.14
N MET A 141 17.76 7.80 -2.04
CA MET A 141 16.78 8.89 -1.98
C MET A 141 17.13 10.03 -2.95
N LEU A 142 18.42 10.38 -3.11
CA LEU A 142 18.84 11.40 -4.07
C LEU A 142 18.53 10.99 -5.52
N PHE A 143 18.75 9.74 -5.88
CA PHE A 143 18.34 9.20 -7.18
C PHE A 143 16.81 9.28 -7.37
N ALA A 144 16.03 8.91 -6.36
CA ALA A 144 14.57 9.00 -6.43
C ALA A 144 14.08 10.46 -6.58
N VAL A 145 14.67 11.40 -5.83
CA VAL A 145 14.37 12.84 -5.96
C VAL A 145 14.73 13.35 -7.36
N ALA A 146 15.88 12.95 -7.92
CA ALA A 146 16.26 13.32 -9.28
C ALA A 146 15.25 12.81 -10.33
N ALA A 147 14.76 11.59 -10.18
CA ALA A 147 13.72 11.04 -11.05
C ALA A 147 12.39 11.82 -10.93
N ILE A 148 11.98 12.19 -9.72
CA ILE A 148 10.79 13.02 -9.48
C ILE A 148 10.94 14.39 -10.15
N ILE A 149 12.08 15.05 -9.98
CA ILE A 149 12.34 16.35 -10.61
C ILE A 149 12.24 16.24 -12.14
N LEU A 150 12.82 15.20 -12.73
CA LEU A 150 12.74 14.94 -14.17
C LEU A 150 11.28 14.81 -14.64
N ILE A 151 10.46 14.03 -13.92
CA ILE A 151 9.04 13.83 -14.21
C ILE A 151 8.27 15.15 -14.10
N LEU A 152 8.48 15.93 -13.03
CA LEU A 152 7.79 17.20 -12.81
C LEU A 152 8.13 18.23 -13.89
N ILE A 153 9.40 18.31 -14.31
CA ILE A 153 9.83 19.21 -15.39
C ILE A 153 9.18 18.80 -16.73
N HIS A 154 9.12 17.50 -17.00
CA HIS A 154 8.56 16.99 -18.26
C HIS A 154 7.05 17.22 -18.35
N TYR A 155 6.29 16.77 -17.34
CA TYR A 155 4.83 16.85 -17.41
C TYR A 155 4.27 18.23 -17.07
N ARG A 156 5.04 19.12 -16.45
CA ARG A 156 4.65 20.51 -16.11
C ARG A 156 3.30 20.63 -15.41
N GLN A 157 2.91 19.63 -14.65
CA GLN A 157 1.65 19.61 -13.91
C GLN A 157 1.86 19.89 -12.44
N VAL A 158 0.96 20.66 -11.83
CA VAL A 158 0.94 20.85 -10.38
C VAL A 158 0.53 19.53 -9.73
N PRO A 159 1.38 18.94 -8.90
CA PRO A 159 1.17 17.58 -8.39
C PRO A 159 0.20 17.50 -7.20
N GLY A 160 -0.89 18.29 -7.21
CA GLY A 160 -1.83 18.34 -6.09
C GLY A 160 -2.44 16.99 -5.74
N VAL A 161 -2.89 16.23 -6.74
CA VAL A 161 -3.38 14.85 -6.56
C VAL A 161 -2.26 13.94 -6.06
N ALA A 162 -1.07 14.04 -6.66
CA ALA A 162 0.07 13.24 -6.27
C ALA A 162 0.47 13.48 -4.80
N LEU A 163 0.50 14.75 -4.38
CA LEU A 163 0.78 15.11 -2.99
C LEU A 163 -0.32 14.62 -2.04
N GLY A 164 -1.58 14.70 -2.43
CA GLY A 164 -2.71 14.17 -1.64
C GLY A 164 -2.61 12.66 -1.43
N LEU A 165 -2.29 11.91 -2.49
CA LEU A 165 -2.05 10.46 -2.43
C LEU A 165 -0.86 10.13 -1.55
N ALA A 166 0.29 10.77 -1.78
CA ALA A 166 1.51 10.53 -1.03
C ALA A 166 1.36 10.88 0.46
N ALA A 167 0.75 12.03 0.78
CA ALA A 167 0.53 12.45 2.16
C ALA A 167 -0.42 11.50 2.90
N SER A 168 -1.56 11.15 2.30
CA SER A 168 -2.52 10.24 2.94
C SER A 168 -1.94 8.85 3.18
N TRP A 169 -1.18 8.30 2.23
CA TRP A 169 -0.53 7.01 2.41
C TRP A 169 0.63 7.06 3.42
N ALA A 170 1.41 8.15 3.45
CA ALA A 170 2.45 8.35 4.46
C ALA A 170 1.86 8.48 5.88
N CYS A 171 0.73 9.20 6.04
CA CYS A 171 -0.01 9.25 7.30
C CYS A 171 -0.51 7.88 7.73
N TYR A 172 -1.09 7.10 6.80
CA TYR A 172 -1.49 5.73 7.06
C TYR A 172 -0.30 4.89 7.53
N SER A 173 0.83 4.95 6.83
CA SER A 173 2.05 4.21 7.15
C SER A 173 2.60 4.58 8.54
N ALA A 174 2.54 5.87 8.92
CA ALA A 174 2.93 6.34 10.25
C ALA A 174 2.04 5.75 11.36
N ILE A 175 0.71 5.72 11.15
CA ILE A 175 -0.21 5.10 12.10
C ILE A 175 0.08 3.59 12.21
N LYS A 176 0.34 2.93 11.10
CA LYS A 176 0.65 1.49 11.07
C LYS A 176 1.98 1.16 11.74
N LYS A 177 2.96 2.06 11.67
CA LYS A 177 4.25 1.93 12.39
C LYS A 177 4.05 1.79 13.89
N THR A 178 3.05 2.46 14.44
CA THR A 178 2.72 2.43 15.88
C THR A 178 1.58 1.46 16.23
N ALA A 179 1.20 0.56 15.31
CA ALA A 179 0.08 -0.36 15.54
C ALA A 179 0.44 -1.42 16.59
N GLU A 180 -0.42 -1.59 17.58
CA GLU A 180 -0.26 -2.54 18.69
C GLU A 180 -1.09 -3.80 18.50
N GLN A 181 -2.21 -3.67 17.79
CA GLN A 181 -3.10 -4.82 17.53
C GLN A 181 -2.53 -5.73 16.42
N PRO A 182 -2.78 -7.04 16.51
CA PRO A 182 -2.43 -7.97 15.45
C PRO A 182 -2.96 -7.50 14.09
N PRO A 183 -2.21 -7.70 12.98
CA PRO A 183 -2.55 -7.16 11.67
C PRO A 183 -3.99 -7.44 11.22
N ILE A 184 -4.51 -8.65 11.50
CA ILE A 184 -5.87 -9.03 11.10
C ILE A 184 -6.95 -8.30 11.90
N LEU A 185 -6.74 -8.05 13.21
CA LEU A 185 -7.67 -7.26 14.02
C LEU A 185 -7.64 -5.79 13.61
N SER A 186 -6.45 -5.24 13.40
CA SER A 186 -6.24 -3.90 12.87
C SER A 186 -7.01 -3.68 11.58
N LEU A 187 -6.86 -4.59 10.61
CA LEU A 187 -7.58 -4.52 9.33
C LEU A 187 -9.10 -4.66 9.49
N THR A 188 -9.56 -5.51 10.40
CA THR A 188 -11.00 -5.64 10.68
C THR A 188 -11.58 -4.30 11.16
N TYR A 189 -10.89 -3.59 12.05
CA TYR A 189 -11.36 -2.31 12.58
C TYR A 189 -11.32 -1.18 11.53
N GLU A 190 -10.25 -1.12 10.75
CA GLU A 190 -10.06 -0.13 9.70
C GLU A 190 -11.11 -0.28 8.59
N THR A 191 -11.36 -1.52 8.17
CA THR A 191 -12.28 -1.80 7.06
C THR A 191 -13.75 -1.67 7.44
N MET A 192 -14.08 -1.75 8.72
CA MET A 192 -15.46 -1.69 9.22
C MET A 192 -16.18 -0.40 8.81
N ILE A 193 -15.48 0.75 8.86
CA ILE A 193 -16.08 2.07 8.55
C ILE A 193 -16.54 2.11 7.10
N TYR A 194 -15.63 1.83 6.17
CA TYR A 194 -15.95 1.96 4.76
C TYR A 194 -16.76 0.77 4.21
N ALA A 195 -16.75 -0.37 4.92
CA ALA A 195 -17.63 -1.49 4.59
C ALA A 195 -19.11 -1.13 4.75
N LEU A 196 -19.46 -0.40 5.82
CA LEU A 196 -20.83 0.08 6.03
C LEU A 196 -21.25 1.05 4.93
N ILE A 197 -20.40 2.02 4.61
CA ILE A 197 -20.65 2.98 3.52
C ILE A 197 -20.82 2.23 2.20
N SER A 198 -19.93 1.29 1.91
CA SER A 198 -19.98 0.49 0.68
C SER A 198 -21.22 -0.39 0.60
N LEU A 199 -21.67 -0.98 1.73
CA LEU A 199 -22.89 -1.79 1.76
C LEU A 199 -24.11 -0.97 1.33
N PHE A 200 -24.31 0.21 1.93
CA PHE A 200 -25.42 1.09 1.55
C PHE A 200 -25.31 1.57 0.11
N ALA A 201 -24.09 1.92 -0.34
CA ALA A 201 -23.85 2.33 -1.73
C ALA A 201 -24.16 1.18 -2.71
N ILE A 202 -23.74 -0.05 -2.41
CA ILE A 202 -24.04 -1.23 -3.23
C ILE A 202 -25.55 -1.48 -3.30
N ILE A 203 -26.25 -1.45 -2.17
CA ILE A 203 -27.70 -1.62 -2.16
C ILE A 203 -28.38 -0.54 -3.03
N TYR A 204 -27.92 0.70 -2.92
CA TYR A 204 -28.46 1.80 -3.71
C TYR A 204 -28.22 1.59 -5.22
N ILE A 205 -26.99 1.35 -5.65
CA ILE A 205 -26.65 1.21 -7.08
C ILE A 205 -27.32 -0.01 -7.71
N GLU A 206 -27.40 -1.14 -6.99
CA GLU A 206 -28.05 -2.34 -7.51
C GLU A 206 -29.58 -2.17 -7.60
N SER A 207 -30.21 -1.51 -6.61
CA SER A 207 -31.64 -1.27 -6.65
C SER A 207 -32.08 -0.30 -7.77
N HIS A 208 -31.17 0.58 -8.24
CA HIS A 208 -31.42 1.50 -9.34
C HIS A 208 -30.92 0.98 -10.71
N GLY A 209 -30.44 -0.25 -10.77
CA GLY A 209 -30.00 -0.85 -12.03
C GLY A 209 -28.73 -0.25 -12.63
N ILE A 210 -27.91 0.42 -11.81
CA ILE A 210 -26.62 1.02 -12.24
C ILE A 210 -25.42 0.28 -11.64
N GLY A 211 -25.65 -0.81 -10.93
CA GLY A 211 -24.63 -1.65 -10.30
C GLY A 211 -24.11 -2.77 -11.23
N ALA A 212 -23.27 -3.64 -10.65
CA ALA A 212 -22.65 -4.73 -11.40
C ALA A 212 -23.64 -5.78 -11.90
N VAL A 213 -24.73 -6.02 -11.17
CA VAL A 213 -25.74 -7.03 -11.56
C VAL A 213 -26.44 -6.62 -12.86
N SER A 214 -26.72 -5.33 -13.05
CA SER A 214 -27.34 -4.82 -14.30
C SER A 214 -26.47 -4.97 -15.54
N MET A 215 -25.15 -5.10 -15.36
CA MET A 215 -24.20 -5.29 -16.46
C MET A 215 -24.23 -6.70 -17.05
N ASN A 216 -24.90 -7.66 -16.38
CA ASN A 216 -25.07 -9.05 -16.81
C ASN A 216 -23.75 -9.74 -17.21
N VAL A 217 -22.73 -9.65 -16.36
CA VAL A 217 -21.41 -10.26 -16.54
C VAL A 217 -21.12 -11.33 -15.48
N PRO A 218 -21.89 -12.45 -15.45
CA PRO A 218 -21.88 -13.40 -14.32
C PRO A 218 -20.49 -14.01 -14.06
N GLY A 219 -19.69 -14.22 -15.10
CA GLY A 219 -18.31 -14.72 -14.94
C GLY A 219 -17.36 -13.78 -14.18
N LYS A 220 -17.73 -12.51 -13.96
CA LYS A 220 -16.94 -11.53 -13.22
C LYS A 220 -17.33 -11.39 -11.74
N TYR A 221 -18.52 -11.89 -11.35
CA TYR A 221 -18.99 -11.73 -9.97
C TYR A 221 -18.07 -12.41 -8.96
N ALA A 222 -17.62 -13.63 -9.26
CA ALA A 222 -16.69 -14.35 -8.39
C ALA A 222 -15.38 -13.56 -8.21
N LEU A 223 -14.83 -13.00 -9.31
CA LEU A 223 -13.66 -12.14 -9.25
C LEU A 223 -13.94 -10.89 -8.41
N MET A 224 -15.09 -10.25 -8.59
CA MET A 224 -15.46 -9.08 -7.79
C MET A 224 -15.48 -9.36 -6.29
N PHE A 225 -16.05 -10.50 -5.88
CA PHE A 225 -16.02 -10.92 -4.48
C PHE A 225 -14.60 -11.22 -3.99
N LEU A 226 -13.76 -11.85 -4.81
CA LEU A 226 -12.36 -12.12 -4.47
C LEU A 226 -11.49 -10.86 -4.37
N SER A 227 -11.94 -9.72 -4.91
CA SER A 227 -11.19 -8.45 -4.89
C SER A 227 -10.80 -8.00 -3.48
N GLY A 228 -11.63 -8.33 -2.48
CA GLY A 228 -11.32 -8.10 -1.07
C GLY A 228 -10.08 -8.84 -0.60
N ILE A 229 -9.93 -10.13 -0.94
CA ILE A 229 -8.73 -10.92 -0.59
C ILE A 229 -7.50 -10.39 -1.30
N VAL A 230 -7.60 -10.09 -2.60
CA VAL A 230 -6.49 -9.55 -3.41
C VAL A 230 -5.95 -8.25 -2.84
N THR A 231 -6.78 -7.47 -2.15
CA THR A 231 -6.36 -6.24 -1.47
C THR A 231 -5.95 -6.50 0.00
N LEU A 232 -6.69 -7.35 0.72
CA LEU A 232 -6.48 -7.63 2.14
C LEU A 232 -5.11 -8.26 2.41
N VAL A 233 -4.69 -9.20 1.55
CA VAL A 233 -3.43 -9.93 1.74
C VAL A 233 -2.21 -8.99 1.64
N PRO A 234 -2.03 -8.17 0.59
CA PRO A 234 -0.92 -7.22 0.55
C PRO A 234 -0.93 -6.21 1.68
N ILE A 235 -2.10 -5.63 2.03
CA ILE A 235 -2.19 -4.69 3.16
C ILE A 235 -1.87 -5.38 4.50
N GLY A 236 -2.26 -6.64 4.66
CA GLY A 236 -1.89 -7.45 5.82
C GLY A 236 -0.38 -7.64 5.94
N LEU A 237 0.28 -7.96 4.83
CA LEU A 237 1.74 -8.07 4.75
C LEU A 237 2.42 -6.72 5.00
N PHE A 238 1.88 -5.63 4.46
CA PHE A 238 2.32 -4.27 4.76
C PHE A 238 2.23 -3.96 6.26
N ASN A 239 1.13 -4.31 6.92
CA ASN A 239 0.96 -4.11 8.36
C ASN A 239 1.97 -4.91 9.19
N ILE A 240 2.31 -6.13 8.76
CA ILE A 240 3.38 -6.91 9.37
C ILE A 240 4.73 -6.21 9.21
N ALA A 241 5.01 -5.65 8.04
CA ALA A 241 6.24 -4.94 7.74
C ALA A 241 6.34 -3.63 8.53
N ALA A 242 5.28 -2.81 8.53
CA ALA A 242 5.28 -1.47 9.11
C ALA A 242 5.72 -1.43 10.59
N THR A 243 5.40 -2.48 11.36
CA THR A 243 5.81 -2.60 12.77
C THR A 243 7.21 -3.15 12.97
N ARG A 244 7.87 -3.69 11.92
CA ARG A 244 9.13 -4.45 12.02
C ARG A 244 10.31 -3.84 11.30
N VAL A 245 10.03 -3.01 10.29
CA VAL A 245 11.09 -2.35 9.52
C VAL A 245 10.94 -0.83 9.60
N PRO A 246 12.03 -0.07 9.40
CA PRO A 246 11.98 1.39 9.34
C PRO A 246 11.10 1.89 8.18
N LEU A 247 10.50 3.07 8.32
CA LEU A 247 9.66 3.68 7.28
C LEU A 247 10.47 4.05 6.02
N TYR A 248 11.76 4.44 6.17
CA TYR A 248 12.60 4.68 5.00
C TYR A 248 12.84 3.42 4.16
N VAL A 249 12.91 2.24 4.82
CA VAL A 249 12.99 0.94 4.12
C VAL A 249 11.69 0.67 3.38
N ILE A 250 10.54 0.91 4.04
CA ILE A 250 9.23 0.77 3.41
C ILE A 250 9.12 1.68 2.19
N GLY A 251 9.46 2.96 2.34
CA GLY A 251 9.43 3.91 1.24
C GLY A 251 10.28 3.46 0.06
N LEU A 252 11.56 3.16 0.26
CA LEU A 252 12.44 2.73 -0.84
C LEU A 252 11.97 1.43 -1.50
N CYS A 253 11.49 0.46 -0.74
CA CYS A 253 10.96 -0.79 -1.29
C CYS A 253 9.64 -0.58 -2.07
N GLN A 254 8.89 0.48 -1.83
CA GLN A 254 7.64 0.74 -2.56
C GLN A 254 7.84 0.95 -4.07
N TYR A 255 9.03 1.37 -4.51
CA TYR A 255 9.34 1.43 -5.96
C TYR A 255 9.31 0.07 -6.67
N MET A 256 9.31 -1.04 -5.94
CA MET A 256 9.18 -2.38 -6.54
C MET A 256 7.82 -2.58 -7.21
N SER A 257 6.73 -2.14 -6.58
CA SER A 257 5.37 -2.32 -7.12
C SER A 257 5.19 -1.61 -8.46
N PRO A 258 5.44 -0.30 -8.61
CA PRO A 258 5.35 0.36 -9.92
C PRO A 258 6.36 -0.17 -10.94
N SER A 259 7.52 -0.69 -10.50
CA SER A 259 8.48 -1.34 -11.41
C SER A 259 7.91 -2.61 -12.03
N VAL A 260 7.28 -3.47 -11.21
CA VAL A 260 6.59 -4.68 -11.73
C VAL A 260 5.43 -4.30 -12.62
N SER A 261 4.62 -3.30 -12.23
CA SER A 261 3.49 -2.81 -13.04
C SER A 261 3.97 -2.24 -14.37
N LEU A 262 5.10 -1.51 -14.40
CA LEU A 262 5.70 -1.00 -15.64
C LEU A 262 6.09 -2.14 -16.58
N ILE A 263 6.77 -3.17 -16.06
CA ILE A 263 7.15 -4.34 -16.85
C ILE A 263 5.91 -5.02 -17.44
N LEU A 264 4.85 -5.17 -16.65
CA LEU A 264 3.58 -5.72 -17.15
C LEU A 264 2.93 -4.82 -18.19
N GLY A 265 2.95 -3.50 -18.00
CA GLY A 265 2.46 -2.51 -18.95
C GLY A 265 3.13 -2.66 -20.31
N ILE A 266 4.47 -2.78 -20.33
CA ILE A 266 5.24 -2.94 -21.56
C ILE A 266 4.97 -4.28 -22.24
N PHE A 267 5.19 -5.38 -21.52
CA PHE A 267 5.26 -6.70 -22.15
C PHE A 267 3.90 -7.39 -22.27
N MET A 268 2.99 -7.16 -21.33
CA MET A 268 1.69 -7.83 -21.28
C MET A 268 0.59 -6.97 -21.88
N PHE A 269 0.50 -5.70 -21.48
CA PHE A 269 -0.58 -4.82 -21.91
C PHE A 269 -0.24 -3.98 -23.14
N ARG A 270 1.05 -3.96 -23.56
CA ARG A 270 1.55 -3.20 -24.71
C ARG A 270 1.18 -1.72 -24.67
N GLU A 271 1.21 -1.15 -23.47
CA GLU A 271 0.91 0.26 -23.28
C GLU A 271 2.01 1.14 -23.88
N PRO A 272 1.65 2.27 -24.52
CA PRO A 272 2.62 3.23 -25.00
C PRO A 272 3.33 3.86 -23.79
N ILE A 273 4.65 3.83 -23.79
CA ILE A 273 5.48 4.33 -22.70
C ILE A 273 6.28 5.52 -23.17
N ASP A 274 6.27 6.58 -22.35
CA ASP A 274 7.09 7.75 -22.55
C ASP A 274 8.56 7.46 -22.19
N ALA A 275 9.49 7.94 -23.02
CA ALA A 275 10.92 7.82 -22.77
C ALA A 275 11.34 8.38 -21.41
N VAL A 276 10.69 9.48 -20.94
CA VAL A 276 10.97 10.07 -19.64
C VAL A 276 10.59 9.14 -18.48
N GLN A 277 9.50 8.39 -18.61
CA GLN A 277 9.15 7.36 -17.62
C GLN A 277 10.22 6.29 -17.55
N ILE A 278 10.69 5.77 -18.68
CA ILE A 278 11.76 4.76 -18.73
C ILE A 278 13.04 5.29 -18.07
N ILE A 279 13.47 6.50 -18.44
CA ILE A 279 14.66 7.12 -17.85
C ILE A 279 14.51 7.29 -16.34
N SER A 280 13.34 7.75 -15.89
CA SER A 280 13.04 7.92 -14.47
C SER A 280 13.12 6.59 -13.71
N PHE A 281 12.59 5.50 -14.27
CA PHE A 281 12.72 4.18 -13.65
C PHE A 281 14.16 3.68 -13.62
N VAL A 282 14.95 3.90 -14.67
CA VAL A 282 16.38 3.55 -14.68
C VAL A 282 17.13 4.31 -13.56
N ILE A 283 16.84 5.59 -13.38
CA ILE A 283 17.41 6.39 -12.29
C ILE A 283 17.02 5.80 -10.94
N ILE A 284 15.74 5.49 -10.72
CA ILE A 284 15.24 4.87 -9.47
C ILE A 284 15.90 3.51 -9.24
N TRP A 285 15.97 2.65 -10.25
CA TRP A 285 16.59 1.32 -10.12
C TRP A 285 18.07 1.41 -9.77
N THR A 286 18.78 2.40 -10.31
CA THR A 286 20.16 2.68 -9.89
C THR A 286 20.23 3.01 -8.40
N GLY A 287 19.34 3.86 -7.91
CA GLY A 287 19.21 4.14 -6.47
C GLY A 287 18.89 2.90 -5.64
N LEU A 288 17.96 2.04 -6.11
CA LEU A 288 17.61 0.79 -5.43
C LEU A 288 18.75 -0.22 -5.38
N CYS A 289 19.67 -0.21 -6.36
CA CYS A 289 20.90 -1.02 -6.29
C CYS A 289 21.80 -0.56 -5.12
N PHE A 290 21.97 0.76 -4.92
CA PHE A 290 22.71 1.28 -3.77
C PHE A 290 22.03 0.93 -2.46
N PHE A 291 20.70 1.08 -2.37
CA PHE A 291 19.91 0.69 -1.21
C PHE A 291 20.09 -0.80 -0.87
N SER A 292 19.92 -1.67 -1.87
CA SER A 292 20.03 -3.13 -1.69
C SER A 292 21.43 -3.54 -1.25
N TYR A 293 22.46 -2.93 -1.83
CA TYR A 293 23.85 -3.14 -1.39
C TYR A 293 24.05 -2.73 0.08
N GLY A 294 23.52 -1.57 0.46
CA GLY A 294 23.58 -1.08 1.85
C GLY A 294 22.91 -2.03 2.83
N GLU A 295 21.70 -2.53 2.51
CA GLU A 295 20.98 -3.48 3.37
C GLU A 295 21.68 -4.83 3.51
N ILE A 296 22.28 -5.36 2.42
CA ILE A 296 23.07 -6.60 2.46
C ILE A 296 24.30 -6.42 3.35
N ARG A 297 25.00 -5.30 3.21
CA ARG A 297 26.17 -4.98 4.03
C ARG A 297 25.82 -4.88 5.52
N ASN A 298 24.79 -4.10 5.84
CA ASN A 298 24.31 -3.95 7.21
C ASN A 298 23.86 -5.30 7.82
N ALA A 299 23.24 -6.16 7.02
CA ALA A 299 22.85 -7.50 7.46
C ALA A 299 24.05 -8.41 7.76
N LYS A 300 25.16 -8.26 7.02
CA LYS A 300 26.42 -9.00 7.30
C LYS A 300 27.08 -8.49 8.58
N GLU A 301 27.13 -7.18 8.78
CA GLU A 301 27.71 -6.57 9.97
C GLU A 301 26.92 -6.96 11.24
N ARG A 302 25.59 -7.00 11.19
CA ARG A 302 24.72 -7.50 12.30
C ARG A 302 24.88 -8.98 12.62
N LYS A 303 25.40 -9.79 11.71
CA LYS A 303 25.68 -11.21 11.99
C LYS A 303 27.08 -11.45 12.55
N ALA A 304 27.98 -10.48 12.35
CA ALA A 304 29.37 -10.57 12.81
C ALA A 304 29.56 -10.01 14.24
N SER A 305 28.63 -9.16 14.70
CA SER A 305 28.53 -8.65 16.09
C SER A 305 27.68 -9.58 16.95
#